data_66e1f299d5fef5ac10125a08aca99631
#
_entry.id   66e1f299d5fef5ac10125a08aca99631
#
_cell.length_a   1.000
_cell.length_b   1.000
_cell.length_c   1.000
_cell.angle_alpha   90.00
_cell.angle_beta   90.00
_cell.angle_gamma   90.00
#
_symmetry.space_group_name_H-M   'P 1'
#
loop_
_entity.id
_entity.type
_entity.pdbx_description
1 polymer ?
#
loop_
_entity_poly.entity_id
_entity_poly.type
_entity_poly.pdbx_seq_one_letter_code
_entity_poly.pdbx_strand_id
1 'polypeptide(L)'
;TFLIAGWTLTAIGQELRRPTSTISRELSRFPFKYTAEKADKEAIRKAKYHNCHNKLVENPRLYNLVMRLLKMRWSPQQISTHLKEKYPSLPSMQISHESIYTYIYLLPRGELKKELIGFLRQKKKSRYSRKGSNDKRGSIPEMISIEERPKEVESRSVAGHWEGDLIMGKGHKSAIGSIVERKTRTVILVKLKSKDAVSVRKAFEGALKKLPQEMKLSMTYDQGHEMSEHKLFTVNTKMKVYFCHPASPWERGTNENTNMLIRDYFPKGTDFSKITKKELKRVQNELNERPRKTLLWKSPKEVFKKEILAKCS
;
A
#
# COMPACT_ATOMS: atom_id res chain seq x y z
N THR A 1 -32.67 24.91 33.16
CA THR A 1 -32.94 26.27 33.68
C THR A 1 -33.28 27.23 32.56
N PHE A 2 -32.49 27.40 31.49
CA PHE A 2 -32.77 28.36 30.41
C PHE A 2 -34.09 28.14 29.69
N LEU A 3 -34.46 26.88 29.39
CA LEU A 3 -35.77 26.55 28.77
C LEU A 3 -36.97 26.89 29.69
N ILE A 4 -36.81 26.68 30.99
CA ILE A 4 -37.86 27.02 31.98
C ILE A 4 -38.00 28.55 32.08
N ALA A 5 -36.90 29.27 31.84
CA ALA A 5 -36.86 30.73 31.79
C ALA A 5 -37.32 31.33 30.45
N GLY A 6 -37.86 30.51 29.53
CA GLY A 6 -38.41 30.97 28.26
C GLY A 6 -37.39 31.35 27.18
N TRP A 7 -36.14 30.99 27.34
CA TRP A 7 -35.09 31.33 26.35
C TRP A 7 -35.29 30.58 25.03
N THR A 8 -35.02 31.26 23.93
CA THR A 8 -34.99 30.61 22.60
C THR A 8 -33.77 29.70 22.44
N LEU A 9 -33.89 28.68 21.58
CA LEU A 9 -32.77 27.76 21.31
C LEU A 9 -31.55 28.50 20.77
N THR A 10 -31.76 29.59 20.06
CA THR A 10 -30.66 30.44 19.53
C THR A 10 -29.95 31.16 20.66
N ALA A 11 -30.69 31.76 21.59
CA ALA A 11 -30.13 32.44 22.75
C ALA A 11 -29.34 31.47 23.66
N ILE A 12 -29.90 30.27 23.89
CA ILE A 12 -29.24 29.21 24.65
C ILE A 12 -27.93 28.78 23.94
N GLY A 13 -27.97 28.64 22.60
CA GLY A 13 -26.82 28.28 21.80
C GLY A 13 -25.69 29.31 21.89
N GLN A 14 -26.04 30.62 21.86
CA GLN A 14 -25.09 31.73 22.02
C GLN A 14 -24.45 31.72 23.40
N GLU A 15 -25.25 31.62 24.43
CA GLU A 15 -24.79 31.61 25.84
C GLU A 15 -23.85 30.43 26.11
N LEU A 16 -24.21 29.23 25.64
CA LEU A 16 -23.42 28.03 25.83
C LEU A 16 -22.29 27.87 24.79
N ARG A 17 -22.13 28.82 23.88
CA ARG A 17 -21.14 28.75 22.74
C ARG A 17 -21.27 27.43 21.96
N ARG A 18 -22.51 27.02 21.68
CA ARG A 18 -22.80 25.81 20.92
C ARG A 18 -23.78 26.13 19.77
N PRO A 19 -23.63 25.41 18.62
CA PRO A 19 -24.60 25.56 17.53
C PRO A 19 -26.04 25.24 17.97
N THR A 20 -27.00 26.00 17.51
CA THR A 20 -28.45 25.81 17.81
C THR A 20 -28.90 24.39 17.46
N SER A 21 -28.35 23.79 16.37
CA SER A 21 -28.60 22.40 15.98
C SER A 21 -28.14 21.36 17.02
N THR A 22 -27.15 21.69 17.83
CA THR A 22 -26.69 20.82 18.93
C THR A 22 -27.69 20.85 20.08
N ILE A 23 -28.18 22.03 20.42
CA ILE A 23 -29.21 22.22 21.46
C ILE A 23 -30.49 21.51 21.04
N SER A 24 -30.97 21.73 19.81
CA SER A 24 -32.15 21.08 19.25
C SER A 24 -32.05 19.55 19.29
N ARG A 25 -30.93 18.99 18.85
CA ARG A 25 -30.69 17.54 18.90
C ARG A 25 -30.67 16.98 20.32
N GLU A 26 -30.12 17.71 21.27
CA GLU A 26 -30.13 17.29 22.68
C GLU A 26 -31.54 17.24 23.25
N LEU A 27 -32.35 18.25 22.97
CA LEU A 27 -33.74 18.28 23.43
C LEU A 27 -34.61 17.23 22.76
N SER A 28 -34.43 16.96 21.46
CA SER A 28 -35.20 15.94 20.74
C SER A 28 -34.92 14.50 21.21
N ARG A 29 -33.85 14.26 21.97
CA ARG A 29 -33.61 12.97 22.63
C ARG A 29 -34.57 12.68 23.79
N PHE A 30 -35.26 13.72 24.31
CA PHE A 30 -36.16 13.62 25.46
C PHE A 30 -37.51 14.24 25.11
N PRO A 31 -38.41 13.48 24.46
CA PRO A 31 -39.65 14.05 23.90
C PRO A 31 -40.66 14.55 24.95
N PHE A 32 -40.53 14.17 26.24
CA PHE A 32 -41.48 14.58 27.26
C PHE A 32 -40.97 15.71 28.16
N LYS A 33 -39.99 15.49 29.03
CA LYS A 33 -39.47 16.51 29.94
C LYS A 33 -37.94 16.40 30.01
N TYR A 34 -37.25 17.36 29.43
CA TYR A 34 -35.80 17.46 29.52
C TYR A 34 -35.38 17.88 30.95
N THR A 35 -34.51 17.09 31.58
CA THR A 35 -33.77 17.51 32.75
C THR A 35 -32.29 17.15 32.54
N ALA A 36 -31.36 18.05 32.94
CA ALA A 36 -29.93 17.85 32.78
C ALA A 36 -29.46 16.54 33.42
N GLU A 37 -30.03 16.19 34.58
CA GLU A 37 -29.71 14.96 35.30
C GLU A 37 -30.09 13.68 34.54
N LYS A 38 -31.27 13.68 33.89
CA LYS A 38 -31.70 12.55 33.03
C LYS A 38 -30.83 12.46 31.77
N ALA A 39 -30.50 13.61 31.19
CA ALA A 39 -29.62 13.66 30.02
C ALA A 39 -28.22 13.12 30.33
N ASP A 40 -27.66 13.51 31.45
CA ASP A 40 -26.35 13.04 31.91
C ASP A 40 -26.36 11.52 32.22
N LYS A 41 -27.35 11.04 32.99
CA LYS A 41 -27.55 9.60 33.25
C LYS A 41 -27.66 8.79 31.96
N GLU A 42 -28.41 9.30 30.97
CA GLU A 42 -28.60 8.64 29.69
C GLU A 42 -27.30 8.70 28.83
N ALA A 43 -26.56 9.81 28.88
CA ALA A 43 -25.27 9.93 28.23
C ALA A 43 -24.27 8.94 28.81
N ILE A 44 -24.19 8.84 30.15
CA ILE A 44 -23.33 7.84 30.85
C ILE A 44 -23.78 6.41 30.50
N ARG A 45 -25.09 6.15 30.49
CA ARG A 45 -25.63 4.85 30.08
C ARG A 45 -25.25 4.50 28.67
N LYS A 46 -25.44 5.41 27.72
CA LYS A 46 -25.04 5.21 26.30
C LYS A 46 -23.54 5.06 26.16
N ALA A 47 -22.73 5.83 26.88
CA ALA A 47 -21.29 5.69 26.86
C ALA A 47 -20.84 4.29 27.39
N LYS A 48 -21.52 3.74 28.40
CA LYS A 48 -21.29 2.35 28.86
C LYS A 48 -21.76 1.31 27.83
N TYR A 49 -22.88 1.55 27.12
CA TYR A 49 -23.35 0.68 26.03
C TYR A 49 -22.50 0.80 24.75
N HIS A 50 -21.84 1.95 24.53
CA HIS A 50 -20.81 2.11 23.51
C HIS A 50 -19.44 1.56 23.92
N ASN A 51 -19.31 0.87 25.06
CA ASN A 51 -18.26 -0.09 25.22
C ASN A 51 -18.48 -1.19 24.17
N CYS A 52 -18.09 -0.87 22.96
CA CYS A 52 -18.07 -1.79 21.84
C CYS A 52 -17.41 -3.06 22.32
N HIS A 53 -18.17 -4.13 22.48
CA HIS A 53 -17.65 -5.47 22.56
C HIS A 53 -16.62 -5.59 21.42
N ASN A 54 -15.35 -5.55 21.77
CA ASN A 54 -14.34 -5.56 20.74
C ASN A 54 -14.19 -7.02 20.29
N LYS A 55 -14.75 -7.33 19.12
CA LYS A 55 -14.69 -8.68 18.54
C LYS A 55 -13.31 -9.30 18.59
N LEU A 56 -12.25 -8.48 18.60
CA LEU A 56 -10.87 -8.98 18.72
C LEU A 56 -10.56 -9.50 20.11
N VAL A 57 -11.21 -8.96 21.15
CA VAL A 57 -11.02 -9.44 22.53
C VAL A 57 -11.81 -10.72 22.76
N GLU A 58 -13.01 -10.81 22.19
CA GLU A 58 -13.94 -11.92 22.42
C GLU A 58 -13.65 -13.13 21.53
N ASN A 59 -13.00 -12.95 20.37
CA ASN A 59 -12.70 -14.02 19.43
C ASN A 59 -11.19 -14.21 19.22
N PRO A 60 -10.53 -15.10 19.97
CA PRO A 60 -9.08 -15.36 19.86
C PRO A 60 -8.66 -15.83 18.46
N ARG A 61 -9.52 -16.56 17.74
CA ARG A 61 -9.25 -17.03 16.38
C ARG A 61 -9.18 -15.86 15.41
N LEU A 62 -10.14 -14.94 15.49
CA LEU A 62 -10.16 -13.69 14.69
C LEU A 62 -8.96 -12.82 15.07
N TYR A 63 -8.68 -12.64 16.36
CA TYR A 63 -7.54 -11.88 16.85
C TYR A 63 -6.21 -12.36 16.25
N ASN A 64 -5.91 -13.66 16.40
CA ASN A 64 -4.67 -14.24 15.89
C ASN A 64 -4.53 -14.07 14.39
N LEU A 65 -5.62 -14.20 13.64
CA LEU A 65 -5.62 -14.00 12.20
C LEU A 65 -5.37 -12.53 11.83
N VAL A 66 -6.05 -11.58 12.47
CA VAL A 66 -5.85 -10.14 12.24
C VAL A 66 -4.42 -9.74 12.60
N MET A 67 -3.89 -10.19 13.76
CA MET A 67 -2.52 -9.89 14.19
C MET A 67 -1.48 -10.43 13.20
N ARG A 68 -1.68 -11.65 12.71
CA ARG A 68 -0.81 -12.24 11.68
C ARG A 68 -0.78 -11.40 10.41
N LEU A 69 -1.95 -10.96 9.92
CA LEU A 69 -2.05 -10.14 8.71
C LEU A 69 -1.47 -8.72 8.93
N LEU A 70 -1.65 -8.12 10.11
CA LEU A 70 -0.99 -6.86 10.47
C LEU A 70 0.54 -7.00 10.47
N LYS A 71 1.09 -8.08 11.03
CA LYS A 71 2.53 -8.38 11.00
C LYS A 71 3.05 -8.54 9.58
N MET A 72 2.25 -9.06 8.65
CA MET A 72 2.51 -9.09 7.20
C MET A 72 2.28 -7.72 6.53
N ARG A 73 2.11 -6.66 7.31
CA ARG A 73 1.92 -5.26 6.88
C ARG A 73 0.70 -5.02 5.99
N TRP A 74 -0.35 -5.81 6.18
CA TRP A 74 -1.64 -5.53 5.56
C TRP A 74 -2.30 -4.36 6.26
N SER A 75 -2.94 -3.47 5.50
CA SER A 75 -3.74 -2.39 6.11
C SER A 75 -5.03 -2.94 6.70
N PRO A 76 -5.60 -2.30 7.74
CA PRO A 76 -6.90 -2.69 8.29
C PRO A 76 -8.00 -2.85 7.24
N GLN A 77 -8.00 -2.01 6.19
CA GLN A 77 -8.96 -2.11 5.10
C GLN A 77 -8.75 -3.39 4.26
N GLN A 78 -7.51 -3.75 3.95
CA GLN A 78 -7.19 -4.99 3.25
C GLN A 78 -7.62 -6.22 4.05
N ILE A 79 -7.37 -6.20 5.36
CA ILE A 79 -7.76 -7.27 6.29
C ILE A 79 -9.29 -7.40 6.32
N SER A 80 -10.00 -6.31 6.54
CA SER A 80 -11.47 -6.29 6.61
C SER A 80 -12.09 -6.87 5.34
N THR A 81 -11.66 -6.43 4.16
CA THR A 81 -12.21 -6.92 2.89
C THR A 81 -11.88 -8.39 2.66
N HIS A 82 -10.63 -8.80 2.89
CA HIS A 82 -10.22 -10.19 2.76
C HIS A 82 -11.01 -11.14 3.68
N LEU A 83 -11.27 -10.73 4.93
CA LEU A 83 -12.04 -11.55 5.87
C LEU A 83 -13.51 -11.67 5.45
N LYS A 84 -14.10 -10.62 4.87
CA LYS A 84 -15.46 -10.68 4.32
C LYS A 84 -15.56 -11.65 3.14
N GLU A 85 -14.58 -11.63 2.24
CA GLU A 85 -14.53 -12.52 1.08
C GLU A 85 -14.27 -13.97 1.49
N LYS A 86 -13.36 -14.17 2.44
CA LYS A 86 -12.95 -15.50 2.88
C LYS A 86 -13.97 -16.20 3.77
N TYR A 87 -14.74 -15.44 4.55
CA TYR A 87 -15.72 -15.95 5.49
C TYR A 87 -17.10 -15.29 5.30
N PRO A 88 -17.72 -15.40 4.10
CA PRO A 88 -18.97 -14.70 3.78
C PRO A 88 -20.12 -15.10 4.71
N SER A 89 -20.21 -16.37 5.08
CA SER A 89 -21.27 -16.92 5.92
C SER A 89 -20.94 -16.97 7.42
N LEU A 90 -19.81 -16.38 7.85
CA LEU A 90 -19.35 -16.44 9.24
C LEU A 90 -19.12 -15.04 9.83
N PRO A 91 -20.19 -14.34 10.28
CA PRO A 91 -20.07 -12.96 10.80
C PRO A 91 -19.08 -12.81 11.96
N SER A 92 -18.89 -13.87 12.77
CA SER A 92 -17.92 -13.88 13.87
C SER A 92 -16.47 -13.74 13.40
N MET A 93 -16.15 -14.13 12.16
CA MET A 93 -14.82 -14.01 11.54
C MET A 93 -14.68 -12.74 10.68
N GLN A 94 -15.70 -11.88 10.64
CA GLN A 94 -15.68 -10.62 9.92
C GLN A 94 -15.48 -9.46 10.90
N ILE A 95 -14.71 -8.45 10.48
CA ILE A 95 -14.45 -7.24 11.27
C ILE A 95 -14.34 -6.03 10.35
N SER A 96 -14.78 -4.86 10.82
CA SER A 96 -14.61 -3.60 10.10
C SER A 96 -13.17 -3.08 10.24
N HIS A 97 -12.70 -2.32 9.28
CA HIS A 97 -11.39 -1.68 9.37
C HIS A 97 -11.33 -0.65 10.51
N GLU A 98 -12.44 0.03 10.79
CA GLU A 98 -12.55 0.97 11.91
C GLU A 98 -12.39 0.24 13.26
N SER A 99 -12.98 -0.95 13.43
CA SER A 99 -12.82 -1.74 14.67
C SER A 99 -11.35 -2.16 14.88
N ILE A 100 -10.61 -2.45 13.79
CA ILE A 100 -9.18 -2.75 13.89
C ILE A 100 -8.39 -1.50 14.29
N TYR A 101 -8.66 -0.34 13.67
CA TYR A 101 -8.02 0.92 14.05
C TYR A 101 -8.33 1.28 15.50
N THR A 102 -9.60 1.22 15.91
CA THR A 102 -10.05 1.49 17.27
C THR A 102 -9.31 0.61 18.27
N TYR A 103 -9.19 -0.70 18.00
CA TYR A 103 -8.43 -1.60 18.84
C TYR A 103 -6.97 -1.15 19.02
N ILE A 104 -6.27 -0.87 17.91
CA ILE A 104 -4.85 -0.47 17.94
C ILE A 104 -4.66 0.86 18.70
N TYR A 105 -5.53 1.84 18.49
CA TYR A 105 -5.38 3.16 19.11
C TYR A 105 -5.85 3.22 20.57
N LEU A 106 -6.79 2.36 20.99
CA LEU A 106 -7.26 2.27 22.37
C LEU A 106 -6.33 1.43 23.27
N LEU A 107 -5.39 0.66 22.70
CA LEU A 107 -4.42 -0.06 23.50
C LEU A 107 -3.67 0.89 24.46
N PRO A 108 -3.38 0.46 25.70
CA PRO A 108 -2.52 1.19 26.62
C PRO A 108 -1.17 1.53 25.98
N ARG A 109 -0.52 2.59 26.46
CA ARG A 109 0.84 2.93 26.01
C ARG A 109 1.79 1.80 26.38
N GLY A 110 2.47 1.20 25.39
CA GLY A 110 3.39 0.08 25.60
C GLY A 110 4.00 -0.40 24.31
N GLU A 111 4.83 -1.43 24.39
CA GLU A 111 5.55 -2.05 23.26
C GLU A 111 4.60 -2.57 22.17
N LEU A 112 3.53 -3.28 22.56
CA LEU A 112 2.54 -3.81 21.61
C LEU A 112 1.89 -2.71 20.78
N LYS A 113 1.48 -1.58 21.39
CA LYS A 113 0.90 -0.44 20.67
C LYS A 113 1.89 0.17 19.69
N LYS A 114 3.14 0.34 20.12
CA LYS A 114 4.23 0.87 19.25
C LYS A 114 4.46 -0.05 18.06
N GLU A 115 4.51 -1.37 18.30
CA GLU A 115 4.68 -2.38 17.26
C GLU A 115 3.54 -2.35 16.25
N LEU A 116 2.28 -2.37 16.69
CA LEU A 116 1.10 -2.37 15.82
C LEU A 116 0.97 -1.06 15.01
N ILE A 117 1.23 0.10 15.63
CA ILE A 117 1.30 1.37 14.89
C ILE A 117 2.44 1.33 13.86
N GLY A 118 3.55 0.66 14.18
CA GLY A 118 4.67 0.44 13.27
C GLY A 118 4.30 -0.31 11.99
N PHE A 119 3.29 -1.16 12.04
CA PHE A 119 2.79 -1.90 10.86
C PHE A 119 1.80 -1.09 10.01
N LEU A 120 1.21 -0.02 10.56
CA LEU A 120 0.33 0.85 9.79
C LEU A 120 1.12 1.68 8.77
N ARG A 121 0.61 1.76 7.52
CA ARG A 121 1.30 2.42 6.40
C ARG A 121 1.42 3.93 6.53
N GLN A 122 0.48 4.60 7.20
CA GLN A 122 0.47 6.04 7.36
C GLN A 122 1.10 6.48 8.68
N LYS A 123 2.42 6.54 8.71
CA LYS A 123 3.11 7.42 9.67
C LYS A 123 3.07 8.84 9.09
N LYS A 124 2.57 9.84 9.84
CA LYS A 124 2.66 11.25 9.42
C LYS A 124 4.13 11.59 9.12
N LYS A 125 4.45 11.76 7.84
CA LYS A 125 5.76 12.21 7.38
C LYS A 125 5.66 13.70 7.05
N SER A 126 6.59 14.51 7.56
CA SER A 126 6.77 15.88 7.11
C SER A 126 7.05 15.91 5.61
N ARG A 127 6.48 16.90 4.91
CA ARG A 127 6.78 17.11 3.48
C ARG A 127 8.17 17.71 3.36
N TYR A 128 9.06 17.04 2.63
CA TYR A 128 10.33 17.62 2.23
C TYR A 128 10.17 18.43 0.94
N SER A 129 10.78 19.61 0.88
CA SER A 129 10.91 20.42 -0.32
C SER A 129 11.69 19.64 -1.39
N ARG A 130 11.17 19.59 -2.62
CA ARG A 130 11.87 19.03 -3.78
C ARG A 130 12.84 20.08 -4.30
N LYS A 131 14.13 19.98 -3.96
CA LYS A 131 15.19 20.70 -4.69
C LYS A 131 15.50 19.91 -5.95
N GLY A 132 15.33 20.52 -7.11
CA GLY A 132 15.75 19.95 -8.39
C GLY A 132 17.27 19.78 -8.40
N SER A 133 17.75 18.62 -8.78
CA SER A 133 19.17 18.38 -9.08
C SER A 133 19.36 18.46 -10.59
N ASN A 134 20.25 19.29 -11.06
CA ASN A 134 20.75 19.25 -12.45
C ASN A 134 21.59 17.99 -12.62
N ASP A 135 21.01 17.00 -13.27
CA ASP A 135 21.67 15.71 -13.52
C ASP A 135 22.50 15.80 -14.82
N LYS A 136 23.81 15.85 -14.69
CA LYS A 136 24.78 15.84 -15.80
C LYS A 136 25.20 14.42 -16.20
N ARG A 137 24.27 13.45 -16.18
CA ARG A 137 24.59 12.09 -16.64
C ARG A 137 24.54 12.04 -18.16
N GLY A 138 25.52 11.37 -18.79
CA GLY A 138 25.55 11.17 -20.23
C GLY A 138 24.36 10.35 -20.72
N SER A 139 23.98 10.50 -21.99
CA SER A 139 22.87 9.74 -22.59
C SER A 139 23.28 8.29 -22.86
N ILE A 140 22.34 7.36 -22.66
CA ILE A 140 22.50 5.96 -23.08
C ILE A 140 22.38 5.92 -24.63
N PRO A 141 23.32 5.31 -25.36
CA PRO A 141 23.24 5.25 -26.81
C PRO A 141 22.01 4.48 -27.29
N GLU A 142 21.37 4.96 -28.35
CA GLU A 142 20.28 4.30 -29.08
C GLU A 142 19.09 3.89 -28.17
N MET A 143 18.71 4.75 -27.24
CA MET A 143 17.50 4.58 -26.41
C MET A 143 16.24 4.68 -27.28
N ILE A 144 15.30 3.76 -27.06
CA ILE A 144 13.93 3.89 -27.61
C ILE A 144 13.12 4.73 -26.63
N SER A 145 12.57 5.85 -27.09
CA SER A 145 11.76 6.73 -26.28
C SER A 145 10.48 6.05 -25.79
N ILE A 146 10.00 6.46 -24.62
CA ILE A 146 8.69 6.02 -24.11
C ILE A 146 7.55 6.41 -25.06
N GLU A 147 7.73 7.42 -25.90
CA GLU A 147 6.75 7.86 -26.91
C GLU A 147 6.48 6.79 -27.97
N GLU A 148 7.48 5.94 -28.26
CA GLU A 148 7.35 4.81 -29.20
C GLU A 148 6.67 3.58 -28.54
N ARG A 149 6.35 3.68 -27.26
CA ARG A 149 5.70 2.59 -26.52
C ARG A 149 4.25 2.44 -26.96
N PRO A 150 3.76 1.20 -27.21
CA PRO A 150 2.36 0.97 -27.59
C PRO A 150 1.37 1.59 -26.59
N LYS A 151 0.30 2.21 -27.08
CA LYS A 151 -0.73 2.87 -26.25
C LYS A 151 -1.42 1.90 -25.27
N GLU A 152 -1.52 0.62 -25.61
CA GLU A 152 -2.06 -0.44 -24.74
C GLU A 152 -1.31 -0.57 -23.41
N VAL A 153 -0.04 -0.18 -23.37
CA VAL A 153 0.77 -0.20 -22.14
C VAL A 153 0.28 0.85 -21.14
N GLU A 154 -0.23 1.98 -21.62
CA GLU A 154 -0.77 3.04 -20.76
C GLU A 154 -2.10 2.64 -20.13
N SER A 155 -3.00 2.04 -20.91
CA SER A 155 -4.30 1.56 -20.44
C SER A 155 -4.19 0.39 -19.45
N ARG A 156 -3.02 -0.28 -19.39
CA ARG A 156 -2.77 -1.47 -18.58
C ARG A 156 -3.75 -2.61 -18.89
N SER A 157 -4.26 -2.68 -20.10
CA SER A 157 -5.23 -3.68 -20.55
C SER A 157 -4.56 -5.02 -20.81
N VAL A 158 -3.32 -5.01 -21.29
CA VAL A 158 -2.55 -6.21 -21.64
C VAL A 158 -1.49 -6.49 -20.57
N ALA A 159 -1.40 -7.75 -20.11
CA ALA A 159 -0.34 -8.20 -19.21
C ALA A 159 0.92 -8.55 -20.00
N GLY A 160 2.09 -8.41 -19.36
CA GLY A 160 3.41 -8.66 -19.96
C GLY A 160 4.25 -7.41 -20.16
N HIS A 161 3.77 -6.25 -19.72
CA HIS A 161 4.49 -4.99 -19.72
C HIS A 161 5.02 -4.66 -18.32
N TRP A 162 6.32 -4.49 -18.21
CA TRP A 162 7.03 -4.36 -16.93
C TRP A 162 7.64 -2.98 -16.74
N GLU A 163 7.79 -2.57 -15.51
CA GLU A 163 8.58 -1.41 -15.09
C GLU A 163 9.76 -1.91 -14.25
N GLY A 164 10.97 -1.49 -14.61
CA GLY A 164 12.19 -1.84 -13.89
C GLY A 164 12.76 -0.65 -13.13
N ASP A 165 13.41 -0.90 -11.98
CA ASP A 165 14.11 0.12 -11.19
C ASP A 165 15.11 -0.49 -10.22
N LEU A 166 16.06 0.33 -9.71
CA LEU A 166 16.95 -0.04 -8.63
C LEU A 166 16.59 0.63 -7.31
N ILE A 167 16.54 -0.17 -6.25
CA ILE A 167 16.36 0.34 -4.90
C ILE A 167 17.71 0.40 -4.21
N MET A 168 18.25 1.61 -4.07
CA MET A 168 19.58 1.86 -3.51
C MET A 168 19.64 1.60 -2.01
N GLY A 169 20.68 0.94 -1.54
CA GLY A 169 20.98 0.68 -0.13
C GLY A 169 21.78 1.80 0.55
N LYS A 170 22.32 1.48 1.74
CA LYS A 170 23.11 2.40 2.56
C LYS A 170 24.30 2.96 1.76
N GLY A 171 24.40 4.30 1.74
CA GLY A 171 25.49 5.00 1.07
C GLY A 171 25.66 4.66 -0.43
N HIS A 172 24.57 4.21 -1.09
CA HIS A 172 24.60 3.76 -2.49
C HIS A 172 25.59 2.62 -2.80
N LYS A 173 26.08 1.89 -1.76
CA LYS A 173 27.05 0.80 -1.92
C LYS A 173 26.44 -0.51 -2.40
N SER A 174 25.20 -0.75 -2.12
CA SER A 174 24.43 -1.94 -2.51
C SER A 174 23.07 -1.58 -3.08
N ALA A 175 22.48 -2.46 -3.89
CA ALA A 175 21.14 -2.27 -4.45
C ALA A 175 20.42 -3.61 -4.65
N ILE A 176 19.11 -3.54 -4.78
CA ILE A 176 18.27 -4.62 -5.31
C ILE A 176 17.52 -4.12 -6.53
N GLY A 177 17.26 -5.00 -7.49
CA GLY A 177 16.36 -4.72 -8.60
C GLY A 177 14.89 -4.94 -8.20
N SER A 178 14.01 -4.10 -8.67
CA SER A 178 12.57 -4.29 -8.63
C SER A 178 12.02 -4.29 -10.06
N ILE A 179 11.28 -5.34 -10.41
CA ILE A 179 10.61 -5.50 -11.70
C ILE A 179 9.14 -5.65 -11.40
N VAL A 180 8.29 -4.76 -11.90
CA VAL A 180 6.86 -4.72 -11.58
C VAL A 180 6.02 -4.82 -12.84
N GLU A 181 5.12 -5.79 -12.90
CA GLU A 181 4.16 -5.92 -14.00
C GLU A 181 3.03 -4.90 -13.87
N ARG A 182 2.74 -4.18 -14.95
CA ARG A 182 1.88 -2.98 -14.92
C ARG A 182 0.41 -3.26 -14.67
N LYS A 183 -0.16 -4.33 -15.25
CA LYS A 183 -1.57 -4.72 -15.12
C LYS A 183 -1.83 -5.41 -13.78
N THR A 184 -1.09 -6.45 -13.50
CA THR A 184 -1.32 -7.33 -12.34
C THR A 184 -0.68 -6.83 -11.05
N ARG A 185 0.22 -5.83 -11.13
CA ARG A 185 0.99 -5.28 -10.00
C ARG A 185 1.92 -6.32 -9.36
N THR A 186 2.22 -7.40 -10.06
CA THR A 186 3.15 -8.43 -9.60
C THR A 186 4.55 -7.87 -9.54
N VAL A 187 5.25 -8.08 -8.42
CA VAL A 187 6.64 -7.65 -8.24
C VAL A 187 7.57 -8.85 -8.22
N ILE A 188 8.72 -8.69 -8.87
CA ILE A 188 9.87 -9.58 -8.78
C ILE A 188 11.02 -8.78 -8.16
N LEU A 189 11.58 -9.28 -7.05
CA LEU A 189 12.72 -8.69 -6.37
C LEU A 189 13.98 -9.46 -6.71
N VAL A 190 15.02 -8.74 -7.14
CA VAL A 190 16.25 -9.33 -7.64
C VAL A 190 17.42 -8.89 -6.78
N LYS A 191 18.17 -9.85 -6.22
CA LYS A 191 19.44 -9.56 -5.54
C LYS A 191 20.51 -9.29 -6.59
N LEU A 192 21.14 -8.13 -6.52
CA LEU A 192 22.24 -7.75 -7.39
C LEU A 192 23.60 -8.07 -6.74
N LYS A 193 24.56 -8.46 -7.53
CA LYS A 193 25.97 -8.57 -7.10
C LYS A 193 26.64 -7.20 -7.10
N SER A 194 26.39 -6.41 -8.14
CA SER A 194 26.86 -5.06 -8.34
C SER A 194 25.79 -4.22 -9.04
N LYS A 195 26.01 -2.91 -9.18
CA LYS A 195 25.11 -1.96 -9.87
C LYS A 195 25.51 -1.70 -11.32
N ASP A 196 26.57 -2.34 -11.79
CA ASP A 196 27.00 -2.22 -13.19
C ASP A 196 25.96 -2.82 -14.14
N ALA A 197 25.97 -2.36 -15.39
CA ALA A 197 24.99 -2.76 -16.40
C ALA A 197 24.99 -4.27 -16.66
N VAL A 198 26.16 -4.91 -16.67
CA VAL A 198 26.29 -6.37 -16.90
C VAL A 198 25.62 -7.15 -15.78
N SER A 199 25.87 -6.77 -14.53
CA SER A 199 25.29 -7.44 -13.35
C SER A 199 23.78 -7.26 -13.30
N VAL A 200 23.27 -6.05 -13.59
CA VAL A 200 21.83 -5.75 -13.61
C VAL A 200 21.15 -6.52 -14.73
N ARG A 201 21.68 -6.46 -15.96
CA ARG A 201 21.17 -7.21 -17.10
C ARG A 201 21.05 -8.70 -16.80
N LYS A 202 22.15 -9.36 -16.41
CA LYS A 202 22.18 -10.81 -16.11
C LYS A 202 21.19 -11.18 -15.00
N ALA A 203 21.05 -10.34 -13.97
CA ALA A 203 20.15 -10.59 -12.86
C ALA A 203 18.68 -10.47 -13.28
N PHE A 204 18.33 -9.48 -14.11
CA PHE A 204 16.97 -9.28 -14.62
C PHE A 204 16.60 -10.38 -15.62
N GLU A 205 17.49 -10.73 -16.55
CA GLU A 205 17.32 -11.88 -17.47
C GLU A 205 17.02 -13.17 -16.70
N GLY A 206 17.83 -13.46 -15.68
CA GLY A 206 17.64 -14.64 -14.85
C GLY A 206 16.30 -14.65 -14.09
N ALA A 207 15.83 -13.49 -13.64
CA ALA A 207 14.55 -13.35 -12.96
C ALA A 207 13.34 -13.56 -13.90
N LEU A 208 13.46 -13.11 -15.14
CA LEU A 208 12.41 -13.19 -16.16
C LEU A 208 12.43 -14.51 -16.95
N LYS A 209 13.53 -15.27 -16.90
CA LYS A 209 13.71 -16.51 -17.67
C LYS A 209 12.57 -17.53 -17.51
N LYS A 210 12.00 -17.61 -16.31
CA LYS A 210 10.93 -18.56 -15.96
C LYS A 210 9.55 -18.14 -16.42
N LEU A 211 9.39 -16.92 -16.95
CA LEU A 211 8.11 -16.42 -17.43
C LEU A 211 7.86 -16.91 -18.88
N PRO A 212 6.60 -17.23 -19.23
CA PRO A 212 6.21 -17.47 -20.62
C PRO A 212 6.51 -16.25 -21.49
N GLN A 213 6.72 -16.44 -22.79
CA GLN A 213 7.08 -15.36 -23.70
C GLN A 213 5.96 -14.31 -23.82
N GLU A 214 4.71 -14.74 -23.73
CA GLU A 214 3.49 -13.93 -23.77
C GLU A 214 3.41 -12.94 -22.61
N MET A 215 4.16 -13.20 -21.54
CA MET A 215 4.30 -12.34 -20.37
C MET A 215 5.58 -11.49 -20.39
N LYS A 216 6.31 -11.46 -21.52
CA LYS A 216 7.58 -10.73 -21.71
C LYS A 216 7.50 -9.82 -22.94
N LEU A 217 6.59 -8.83 -22.92
CA LEU A 217 6.36 -7.95 -24.08
C LEU A 217 7.31 -6.75 -24.09
N SER A 218 7.35 -5.99 -23.00
CA SER A 218 8.24 -4.83 -22.89
C SER A 218 8.65 -4.53 -21.46
N MET A 219 9.71 -3.74 -21.33
CA MET A 219 10.16 -3.16 -20.07
C MET A 219 10.30 -1.65 -20.22
N THR A 220 9.78 -0.88 -19.27
CA THR A 220 10.01 0.56 -19.15
C THR A 220 11.02 0.81 -18.05
N TYR A 221 12.05 1.60 -18.34
CA TYR A 221 13.11 1.94 -17.40
C TYR A 221 13.39 3.45 -17.40
N ASP A 222 14.11 3.98 -16.40
CA ASP A 222 14.62 5.34 -16.49
C ASP A 222 15.93 5.39 -17.29
N GLN A 223 16.47 6.59 -17.44
CA GLN A 223 17.74 6.78 -18.14
C GLN A 223 18.97 6.48 -17.25
N GLY A 224 18.85 5.50 -16.35
CA GLY A 224 19.96 5.07 -15.51
C GLY A 224 21.00 4.26 -16.31
N HIS A 225 22.28 4.57 -16.13
CA HIS A 225 23.40 3.87 -16.81
C HIS A 225 23.44 2.37 -16.55
N GLU A 226 22.82 1.90 -15.48
CA GLU A 226 22.69 0.48 -15.17
C GLU A 226 21.89 -0.31 -16.22
N MET A 227 21.17 0.39 -17.13
CA MET A 227 20.46 -0.24 -18.25
C MET A 227 21.13 0.04 -19.60
N SER A 228 22.40 0.43 -19.63
CA SER A 228 23.16 0.69 -20.88
C SER A 228 23.30 -0.55 -21.77
N GLU A 229 23.19 -1.77 -21.21
CA GLU A 229 23.16 -3.02 -21.98
C GLU A 229 21.76 -3.45 -22.44
N HIS A 230 20.82 -2.50 -22.57
CA HIS A 230 19.42 -2.76 -22.96
C HIS A 230 19.27 -3.53 -24.28
N LYS A 231 20.17 -3.35 -25.23
CA LYS A 231 20.16 -4.09 -26.51
C LYS A 231 20.37 -5.58 -26.30
N LEU A 232 21.40 -5.95 -25.52
CA LEU A 232 21.66 -7.35 -25.18
C LEU A 232 20.54 -7.94 -24.34
N PHE A 233 19.99 -7.14 -23.41
CA PHE A 233 18.81 -7.54 -22.66
C PHE A 233 17.61 -7.84 -23.60
N THR A 234 17.38 -6.98 -24.59
CA THR A 234 16.30 -7.18 -25.59
C THR A 234 16.53 -8.45 -26.40
N VAL A 235 17.75 -8.69 -26.87
CA VAL A 235 18.10 -9.91 -27.63
C VAL A 235 17.85 -11.17 -26.79
N ASN A 236 18.30 -11.17 -25.53
CA ASN A 236 18.23 -12.35 -24.66
C ASN A 236 16.82 -12.64 -24.12
N THR A 237 16.02 -11.61 -23.91
CA THR A 237 14.68 -11.74 -23.32
C THR A 237 13.56 -11.65 -24.34
N LYS A 238 13.83 -11.13 -25.54
CA LYS A 238 12.87 -10.73 -26.57
C LYS A 238 11.89 -9.61 -26.10
N MET A 239 12.27 -8.86 -25.06
CA MET A 239 11.51 -7.74 -24.53
C MET A 239 12.06 -6.43 -25.07
N LYS A 240 11.21 -5.57 -25.65
CA LYS A 240 11.60 -4.20 -26.00
C LYS A 240 11.76 -3.34 -24.74
N VAL A 241 12.83 -2.55 -24.67
CA VAL A 241 13.08 -1.63 -23.57
C VAL A 241 12.76 -0.20 -24.00
N TYR A 242 11.90 0.48 -23.26
CA TYR A 242 11.53 1.88 -23.46
C TYR A 242 12.05 2.73 -22.32
N PHE A 243 12.57 3.90 -22.61
CA PHE A 243 13.14 4.81 -21.63
C PHE A 243 12.22 6.00 -21.36
N CYS A 244 11.97 6.27 -20.08
CA CYS A 244 11.19 7.42 -19.63
C CYS A 244 11.91 8.73 -19.92
N HIS A 245 11.16 9.83 -19.97
CA HIS A 245 11.76 11.17 -20.00
C HIS A 245 12.50 11.46 -18.70
N PRO A 246 13.54 12.29 -18.75
CA PRO A 246 14.23 12.74 -17.53
C PRO A 246 13.25 13.41 -16.57
N ALA A 247 13.41 13.17 -15.29
CA ALA A 247 12.60 13.72 -14.19
C ALA A 247 11.07 13.46 -14.29
N SER A 248 10.66 12.42 -15.03
CA SER A 248 9.24 12.04 -15.22
C SER A 248 8.84 10.77 -14.46
N PRO A 249 8.83 10.79 -13.11
CA PRO A 249 8.54 9.59 -12.28
C PRO A 249 7.14 9.03 -12.50
N TRP A 250 6.16 9.86 -12.92
CA TRP A 250 4.79 9.43 -13.18
C TRP A 250 4.69 8.40 -14.32
N GLU A 251 5.63 8.39 -15.26
CA GLU A 251 5.69 7.42 -16.36
C GLU A 251 5.94 5.98 -15.88
N ARG A 252 6.53 5.84 -14.67
CA ARG A 252 6.74 4.57 -13.95
C ARG A 252 6.01 4.50 -12.61
N GLY A 253 4.84 5.09 -12.53
CA GLY A 253 4.07 5.20 -11.28
C GLY A 253 3.74 3.86 -10.61
N THR A 254 3.73 2.74 -11.36
CA THR A 254 3.53 1.40 -10.79
C THR A 254 4.72 0.98 -9.96
N ASN A 255 5.92 1.18 -10.50
CA ASN A 255 7.15 0.84 -9.81
C ASN A 255 7.41 1.76 -8.63
N GLU A 256 7.22 3.07 -8.78
CA GLU A 256 7.38 4.04 -7.69
C GLU A 256 6.49 3.67 -6.48
N ASN A 257 5.20 3.40 -6.72
CA ASN A 257 4.29 2.95 -5.66
C ASN A 257 4.75 1.62 -5.02
N THR A 258 5.23 0.68 -5.83
CA THR A 258 5.71 -0.61 -5.32
C THR A 258 7.00 -0.45 -4.53
N ASN A 259 7.90 0.43 -4.97
CA ASN A 259 9.13 0.75 -4.25
C ASN A 259 8.86 1.36 -2.88
N MET A 260 7.81 2.19 -2.74
CA MET A 260 7.36 2.66 -1.42
C MET A 260 6.94 1.50 -0.51
N LEU A 261 6.25 0.48 -1.06
CA LEU A 261 5.87 -0.71 -0.28
C LEU A 261 7.07 -1.58 0.10
N ILE A 262 8.05 -1.69 -0.79
CA ILE A 262 9.30 -2.40 -0.51
C ILE A 262 10.08 -1.68 0.60
N ARG A 263 10.04 -0.34 0.63
CA ARG A 263 10.67 0.49 1.67
C ARG A 263 10.02 0.33 3.05
N ASP A 264 8.81 -0.18 3.15
CA ASP A 264 8.22 -0.56 4.43
C ASP A 264 8.95 -1.76 5.06
N TYR A 265 9.53 -2.66 4.24
CA TYR A 265 10.34 -3.80 4.69
C TYR A 265 11.83 -3.46 4.80
N PHE A 266 12.32 -2.68 3.85
CA PHE A 266 13.72 -2.27 3.73
C PHE A 266 13.82 -0.73 3.76
N PRO A 267 13.81 -0.11 4.95
CA PRO A 267 13.89 1.35 5.10
C PRO A 267 15.12 1.95 4.40
N LYS A 268 15.11 3.27 4.17
CA LYS A 268 16.30 3.97 3.68
C LYS A 268 17.47 3.72 4.64
N GLY A 269 18.65 3.42 4.09
CA GLY A 269 19.83 3.05 4.87
C GLY A 269 20.00 1.53 5.09
N THR A 270 19.08 0.68 4.61
CA THR A 270 19.27 -0.77 4.61
C THR A 270 20.48 -1.16 3.78
N ASP A 271 21.34 -2.03 4.32
CA ASP A 271 22.44 -2.64 3.57
C ASP A 271 21.97 -3.92 2.88
N PHE A 272 21.77 -3.83 1.57
CA PHE A 272 21.30 -4.96 0.77
C PHE A 272 22.34 -6.07 0.56
N SER A 273 23.62 -5.83 0.85
CA SER A 273 24.62 -6.89 0.80
C SER A 273 24.32 -8.00 1.81
N LYS A 274 23.80 -7.61 2.99
CA LYS A 274 23.44 -8.49 4.10
C LYS A 274 22.10 -9.21 3.94
N ILE A 275 21.25 -8.72 3.05
CA ILE A 275 19.93 -9.31 2.81
C ILE A 275 20.05 -10.56 1.97
N THR A 276 19.50 -11.68 2.43
CA THR A 276 19.57 -12.96 1.72
C THR A 276 18.55 -13.04 0.57
N LYS A 277 18.83 -13.92 -0.41
CA LYS A 277 17.82 -14.22 -1.47
C LYS A 277 16.52 -14.77 -0.89
N LYS A 278 16.59 -15.55 0.20
CA LYS A 278 15.41 -16.09 0.90
C LYS A 278 14.54 -14.98 1.49
N GLU A 279 15.16 -13.98 2.08
CA GLU A 279 14.47 -12.83 2.64
C GLU A 279 13.81 -11.96 1.57
N LEU A 280 14.51 -11.66 0.47
CA LEU A 280 13.92 -10.97 -0.68
C LEU A 280 12.71 -11.74 -1.22
N LYS A 281 12.84 -13.07 -1.34
CA LYS A 281 11.74 -13.91 -1.82
C LYS A 281 10.54 -13.90 -0.88
N ARG A 282 10.78 -13.91 0.45
CA ARG A 282 9.73 -13.75 1.47
C ARG A 282 8.97 -12.44 1.27
N VAL A 283 9.69 -11.32 1.19
CA VAL A 283 9.08 -9.99 0.99
C VAL A 283 8.33 -9.91 -0.34
N GLN A 284 8.90 -10.45 -1.42
CA GLN A 284 8.24 -10.56 -2.72
C GLN A 284 6.90 -11.30 -2.62
N ASN A 285 6.88 -12.44 -1.94
CA ASN A 285 5.65 -13.25 -1.77
C ASN A 285 4.60 -12.49 -0.96
N GLU A 286 5.00 -11.88 0.17
CA GLU A 286 4.10 -11.08 0.99
C GLU A 286 3.47 -9.90 0.22
N LEU A 287 4.26 -9.22 -0.64
CA LEU A 287 3.77 -8.15 -1.50
C LEU A 287 2.81 -8.66 -2.59
N ASN A 288 3.09 -9.82 -3.16
CA ASN A 288 2.27 -10.43 -4.21
C ASN A 288 1.01 -11.12 -3.69
N GLU A 289 0.97 -11.51 -2.44
CA GLU A 289 -0.21 -12.09 -1.78
C GLU A 289 -1.14 -11.03 -1.16
N ARG A 290 -0.66 -9.79 -1.03
CA ARG A 290 -1.42 -8.70 -0.43
C ARG A 290 -2.50 -8.18 -1.38
N PRO A 291 -3.80 -8.17 -1.00
CA PRO A 291 -4.88 -7.64 -1.82
C PRO A 291 -4.67 -6.17 -2.18
N ARG A 292 -5.07 -5.80 -3.40
CA ARG A 292 -4.94 -4.43 -3.90
C ARG A 292 -6.30 -3.86 -4.28
N LYS A 293 -6.62 -2.66 -3.78
CA LYS A 293 -7.86 -1.96 -4.18
C LYS A 293 -7.95 -1.78 -5.70
N THR A 294 -6.81 -1.47 -6.34
CA THR A 294 -6.71 -1.32 -7.80
C THR A 294 -6.93 -2.60 -8.61
N LEU A 295 -6.91 -3.75 -7.94
CA LEU A 295 -7.19 -5.08 -8.51
C LEU A 295 -8.53 -5.63 -8.00
N LEU A 296 -9.46 -4.75 -7.60
CA LEU A 296 -10.74 -5.14 -7.01
C LEU A 296 -10.55 -6.09 -5.82
N TRP A 297 -9.57 -5.77 -4.98
CA TRP A 297 -9.18 -6.51 -3.77
C TRP A 297 -8.56 -7.90 -4.01
N LYS A 298 -8.35 -8.30 -5.25
CA LYS A 298 -7.55 -9.49 -5.56
C LYS A 298 -6.08 -9.24 -5.31
N SER A 299 -5.32 -10.30 -5.04
CA SER A 299 -3.87 -10.23 -4.91
C SER A 299 -3.19 -10.18 -6.29
N PRO A 300 -2.01 -9.53 -6.40
CA PRO A 300 -1.18 -9.60 -7.61
C PRO A 300 -0.96 -11.04 -8.09
N LYS A 301 -0.71 -11.97 -7.18
CA LYS A 301 -0.48 -13.39 -7.46
C LYS A 301 -1.68 -14.07 -8.14
N GLU A 302 -2.89 -13.80 -7.64
CA GLU A 302 -4.13 -14.35 -8.23
C GLU A 302 -4.37 -13.80 -9.62
N VAL A 303 -4.25 -12.47 -9.79
CA VAL A 303 -4.46 -11.84 -11.09
C VAL A 303 -3.40 -12.29 -12.09
N PHE A 304 -2.13 -12.37 -11.68
CA PHE A 304 -1.03 -12.82 -12.53
C PHE A 304 -1.22 -14.27 -12.99
N LYS A 305 -1.63 -15.16 -12.09
CA LYS A 305 -1.92 -16.54 -12.42
C LYS A 305 -3.05 -16.64 -13.46
N LYS A 306 -4.12 -15.83 -13.29
CA LYS A 306 -5.23 -15.78 -14.24
C LYS A 306 -4.77 -15.31 -15.63
N GLU A 307 -3.94 -14.27 -15.70
CA GLU A 307 -3.41 -13.73 -16.96
C GLU A 307 -2.50 -14.76 -17.69
N ILE A 308 -1.67 -15.50 -16.95
CA ILE A 308 -0.85 -16.57 -17.54
C ILE A 308 -1.77 -17.66 -18.13
N LEU A 309 -2.74 -18.12 -17.38
CA LEU A 309 -3.68 -19.16 -17.88
C LEU A 309 -4.41 -18.69 -19.13
N ALA A 310 -4.88 -17.44 -19.16
CA ALA A 310 -5.61 -16.89 -20.30
C ALA A 310 -4.75 -16.69 -21.57
N LYS A 311 -3.42 -16.59 -21.43
CA LYS A 311 -2.49 -16.40 -22.56
C LYS A 311 -1.80 -17.68 -23.02
N CYS A 312 -1.76 -18.70 -22.18
CA CYS A 312 -1.10 -19.99 -22.46
C CYS A 312 -2.10 -21.12 -22.71
N SER A 313 -3.42 -20.82 -22.70
CA SER A 313 -4.50 -21.69 -23.20
C SER A 313 -4.81 -21.39 -24.65
#